data_f61ebfadcd13905577ef9cdf1d1b2e7b
#
_entry.id   f61ebfadcd13905577ef9cdf1d1b2e7b
#
_cell.length_a   1.000
_cell.length_b   1.000
_cell.length_c   1.000
_cell.angle_alpha   90.00
_cell.angle_beta   90.00
_cell.angle_gamma   90.00
#
_symmetry.space_group_name_H-M   'P 1'
#
loop_
_entity.id
_entity.type
_entity.pdbx_description
1 polymer ?
#
loop_
_entity_poly.entity_id
_entity_poly.type
_entity_poly.pdbx_seq_one_letter_code
_entity_poly.pdbx_strand_id
1 'polypeptide(L)'
;MTPAHWLGSAPLHLAILRTAAWLVPGPQRSEWFAEWRAELWYVERSPAVFCLGAFRDAFWLRRNSPTPNACHTFGLESPSRCILFLAVLAAVSMFLAFRLPLARDMILPSPYGDARNLAMISAEGRSGGQIPTVPIEQFQSLANRMQHRFTGLAFYRPMQTRVQTAELSVGLASANLFDVLQIPVSSLAPGPGGRQPAGQPATRLILSRAAWRKYFDADPGIVGRVLEVGGQPAVVAGVIPANSWRLPGRMDAWLLQDEAHLAALPPRTEGFVLGRIRTSVTQPQPDARWRLSVPAEQGGYDRFECSSLAYGNAGLAYLSTIFVSLLLLSITTPLALGEYPANRHSPTGAIGLRRWIFLAIKLVLILPIACCGTLDLAAITSMNFQPHGLLVGLILAWRWALIDQRQRCPVCLRLLSNPTRIGGPSHMFLEWYGTELICARGHGLLYVPEIPTSCCSMQRWQYLDPSWGSLFS
;
A
#
# COMPACT_ATOMS: atom_id res chain seq x y z
N MET A 1 45.21 5.64 -48.31
CA MET A 1 44.68 6.43 -47.17
C MET A 1 44.48 5.51 -46.00
N THR A 2 45.31 5.62 -45.01
CA THR A 2 45.52 4.64 -43.93
C THR A 2 44.48 4.84 -42.81
N PRO A 3 43.86 3.75 -42.30
CA PRO A 3 42.79 3.83 -41.28
C PRO A 3 43.32 3.93 -39.83
N ALA A 4 44.42 4.64 -39.60
CA ALA A 4 45.12 4.58 -38.31
C ALA A 4 44.59 5.45 -37.18
N HIS A 5 43.60 6.37 -37.40
CA HIS A 5 43.07 7.27 -36.38
C HIS A 5 41.89 6.75 -35.53
N TRP A 6 41.40 5.56 -35.82
CA TRP A 6 40.15 5.03 -35.23
C TRP A 6 40.34 4.13 -34.01
N LEU A 7 41.55 3.66 -33.75
CA LEU A 7 41.80 2.64 -32.75
C LEU A 7 41.67 3.09 -31.28
N GLY A 8 41.77 4.40 -31.02
CA GLY A 8 41.69 4.93 -29.64
C GLY A 8 40.26 5.30 -29.13
N SER A 9 39.35 5.70 -30.03
CA SER A 9 38.00 6.19 -29.65
C SER A 9 36.87 5.24 -30.03
N ALA A 10 37.14 4.19 -30.77
CA ALA A 10 36.18 3.17 -31.21
C ALA A 10 35.33 2.57 -30.04
N PRO A 11 35.93 2.22 -28.88
CA PRO A 11 35.16 1.65 -27.78
C PRO A 11 34.12 2.65 -27.20
N LEU A 12 34.46 3.96 -27.16
CA LEU A 12 33.55 4.98 -26.67
C LEU A 12 32.32 5.19 -27.58
N HIS A 13 32.54 5.28 -28.88
CA HIS A 13 31.49 5.43 -29.88
C HIS A 13 30.53 4.21 -29.89
N LEU A 14 31.08 3.00 -29.80
CA LEU A 14 30.28 1.78 -29.67
C LEU A 14 29.51 1.74 -28.33
N ALA A 15 30.05 2.27 -27.25
CA ALA A 15 29.34 2.38 -25.98
C ALA A 15 28.15 3.36 -26.09
N ILE A 16 28.33 4.50 -26.76
CA ILE A 16 27.26 5.47 -27.04
C ILE A 16 26.15 4.82 -27.87
N LEU A 17 26.49 4.12 -28.95
CA LEU A 17 25.51 3.41 -29.77
C LEU A 17 24.79 2.31 -29.00
N ARG A 18 25.50 1.56 -28.14
CA ARG A 18 24.86 0.56 -27.28
C ARG A 18 23.85 1.18 -26.30
N THR A 19 24.19 2.32 -25.71
CA THR A 19 23.25 3.04 -24.82
C THR A 19 22.03 3.55 -25.59
N ALA A 20 22.22 4.09 -26.81
CA ALA A 20 21.12 4.50 -27.68
C ALA A 20 20.24 3.30 -28.09
N ALA A 21 20.84 2.13 -28.37
CA ALA A 21 20.12 0.91 -28.71
C ALA A 21 19.16 0.44 -27.61
N TRP A 22 19.37 0.80 -26.35
CA TRP A 22 18.43 0.50 -25.26
C TRP A 22 17.09 1.22 -25.41
N LEU A 23 17.06 2.33 -26.12
CA LEU A 23 15.84 3.06 -26.43
C LEU A 23 15.05 2.44 -27.58
N VAL A 24 15.70 1.65 -28.43
CA VAL A 24 15.07 0.98 -29.58
C VAL A 24 14.19 -0.19 -29.11
N PRO A 25 13.00 -0.39 -29.69
CA PRO A 25 12.14 -1.53 -29.40
C PRO A 25 12.86 -2.87 -29.55
N GLY A 26 12.64 -3.80 -28.62
CA GLY A 26 13.38 -5.07 -28.50
C GLY A 26 13.57 -5.86 -29.82
N PRO A 27 12.52 -6.07 -30.63
CA PRO A 27 12.61 -6.82 -31.88
C PRO A 27 13.56 -6.19 -32.93
N GLN A 28 13.66 -4.86 -32.95
CA GLN A 28 14.45 -4.12 -33.95
C GLN A 28 15.86 -3.76 -33.45
N ARG A 29 16.15 -3.97 -32.19
CA ARG A 29 17.39 -3.51 -31.52
C ARG A 29 18.68 -4.06 -32.13
N SER A 30 18.69 -5.33 -32.44
CA SER A 30 19.88 -5.99 -33.01
C SER A 30 20.19 -5.52 -34.41
N GLU A 31 19.16 -5.38 -35.25
CA GLU A 31 19.28 -4.93 -36.63
C GLU A 31 19.67 -3.45 -36.66
N TRP A 32 18.96 -2.61 -35.91
CA TRP A 32 19.25 -1.19 -35.76
C TRP A 32 20.72 -0.95 -35.30
N PHE A 33 21.18 -1.71 -34.29
CA PHE A 33 22.54 -1.57 -33.80
C PHE A 33 23.59 -2.00 -34.85
N ALA A 34 23.28 -3.02 -35.61
CA ALA A 34 24.16 -3.50 -36.70
C ALA A 34 24.27 -2.45 -37.81
N GLU A 35 23.17 -1.84 -38.21
CA GLU A 35 23.12 -0.75 -39.21
C GLU A 35 23.94 0.44 -38.76
N TRP A 36 23.65 1.01 -37.58
CA TRP A 36 24.38 2.17 -37.07
C TRP A 36 25.86 1.90 -36.85
N ARG A 37 26.22 0.68 -36.51
CA ARG A 37 27.61 0.25 -36.41
C ARG A 37 28.28 0.19 -37.77
N ALA A 38 27.59 -0.28 -38.80
CA ALA A 38 28.08 -0.32 -40.17
C ALA A 38 28.26 1.09 -40.74
N GLU A 39 27.30 1.98 -40.53
CA GLU A 39 27.37 3.36 -40.96
C GLU A 39 28.48 4.14 -40.27
N LEU A 40 28.73 3.89 -39.00
CA LEU A 40 29.82 4.53 -38.23
C LEU A 40 31.18 4.33 -38.93
N TRP A 41 31.35 3.22 -39.66
CA TRP A 41 32.58 2.92 -40.38
C TRP A 41 32.86 3.91 -41.52
N TYR A 42 31.82 4.53 -42.08
CA TYR A 42 31.94 5.46 -43.20
C TYR A 42 31.98 6.93 -42.76
N VAL A 43 31.85 7.20 -41.47
CA VAL A 43 31.83 8.58 -40.94
C VAL A 43 33.24 9.07 -40.70
N GLU A 44 33.75 9.91 -41.63
CA GLU A 44 35.12 10.48 -41.52
C GLU A 44 35.20 11.70 -40.59
N ARG A 45 34.13 12.50 -40.51
CA ARG A 45 34.10 13.73 -39.70
C ARG A 45 33.08 13.60 -38.54
N SER A 46 33.55 13.93 -37.34
CA SER A 46 32.72 14.05 -36.12
C SER A 46 31.92 12.77 -35.75
N PRO A 47 32.56 11.60 -35.59
CA PRO A 47 31.86 10.35 -35.24
C PRO A 47 31.09 10.42 -33.91
N ALA A 48 31.53 11.27 -32.98
CA ALA A 48 30.81 11.49 -31.72
C ALA A 48 29.43 12.15 -31.95
N VAL A 49 29.35 13.15 -32.84
CA VAL A 49 28.11 13.84 -33.20
C VAL A 49 27.16 12.86 -33.91
N PHE A 50 27.71 12.03 -34.81
CA PHE A 50 26.94 10.97 -35.46
C PHE A 50 26.34 10.01 -34.42
N CYS A 51 27.13 9.51 -33.48
CA CYS A 51 26.65 8.61 -32.41
C CYS A 51 25.61 9.29 -31.48
N LEU A 52 25.71 10.59 -31.23
CA LEU A 52 24.69 11.34 -30.52
C LEU A 52 23.39 11.46 -31.33
N GLY A 53 23.48 11.56 -32.67
CA GLY A 53 22.33 11.52 -33.56
C GLY A 53 21.52 10.21 -33.43
N ALA A 54 22.19 9.12 -33.11
CA ALA A 54 21.56 7.81 -32.87
C ALA A 54 20.49 7.83 -31.76
N PHE A 55 20.65 8.68 -30.74
CA PHE A 55 19.62 8.84 -29.69
C PHE A 55 18.35 9.44 -30.25
N ARG A 56 18.46 10.40 -31.15
CA ARG A 56 17.28 11.04 -31.80
C ARG A 56 16.53 10.03 -32.65
N ASP A 57 17.25 9.22 -33.40
CA ASP A 57 16.67 8.18 -34.24
C ASP A 57 16.05 7.05 -33.39
N ALA A 58 16.76 6.58 -32.37
CA ALA A 58 16.25 5.59 -31.43
C ALA A 58 14.99 6.06 -30.70
N PHE A 59 14.94 7.35 -30.32
CA PHE A 59 13.76 7.97 -29.71
C PHE A 59 12.61 8.10 -30.71
N TRP A 60 12.92 8.48 -31.94
CA TRP A 60 11.92 8.55 -33.01
C TRP A 60 11.36 7.18 -33.33
N LEU A 61 12.20 6.15 -33.45
CA LEU A 61 11.78 4.75 -33.61
C LEU A 61 10.89 4.31 -32.45
N ARG A 62 11.29 4.59 -31.20
CA ARG A 62 10.49 4.26 -30.02
C ARG A 62 9.11 4.93 -30.04
N ARG A 63 9.03 6.15 -30.54
CA ARG A 63 7.78 6.91 -30.61
C ARG A 63 6.88 6.49 -31.79
N ASN A 64 7.49 6.12 -32.91
CA ASN A 64 6.81 5.85 -34.17
C ASN A 64 6.78 4.37 -34.55
N SER A 65 7.61 3.53 -33.92
CA SER A 65 7.45 2.09 -34.11
C SER A 65 6.08 1.70 -33.57
N PRO A 66 5.33 0.88 -34.32
CA PRO A 66 4.18 0.20 -33.76
C PRO A 66 4.72 -0.67 -32.63
N THR A 67 4.71 -0.16 -31.42
CA THR A 67 5.13 -0.93 -30.26
C THR A 67 4.25 -2.17 -30.25
N PRO A 68 4.81 -3.37 -30.34
CA PRO A 68 4.09 -4.53 -29.87
C PRO A 68 3.70 -4.14 -28.43
N ASN A 69 2.39 -4.01 -28.22
CA ASN A 69 1.83 -3.47 -26.99
C ASN A 69 2.66 -3.99 -25.81
N ALA A 70 3.07 -3.11 -24.89
CA ALA A 70 3.89 -3.47 -23.72
C ALA A 70 3.30 -4.64 -22.90
N CYS A 71 2.03 -4.94 -23.09
CA CYS A 71 1.33 -6.14 -22.60
C CYS A 71 1.87 -7.46 -23.16
N HIS A 72 2.53 -7.49 -24.33
CA HIS A 72 3.10 -8.72 -24.87
C HIS A 72 4.26 -9.26 -24.03
N THR A 73 4.99 -8.39 -23.33
CA THR A 73 6.15 -8.77 -22.52
C THR A 73 5.80 -9.60 -21.28
N PHE A 74 4.54 -9.58 -20.83
CA PHE A 74 4.11 -10.28 -19.61
C PHE A 74 3.24 -11.53 -19.89
N GLY A 75 3.08 -11.96 -21.14
CA GLY A 75 2.23 -13.12 -21.47
C GLY A 75 0.74 -12.91 -21.14
N LEU A 76 0.28 -11.65 -21.04
CA LEU A 76 -1.10 -11.28 -20.72
C LEU A 76 -2.05 -11.38 -21.92
N GLU A 77 -1.62 -11.98 -23.02
CA GLU A 77 -2.40 -12.18 -24.25
C GLU A 77 -3.68 -12.99 -24.00
N SER A 78 -3.55 -14.06 -23.22
CA SER A 78 -4.68 -14.93 -22.85
C SER A 78 -5.50 -14.30 -21.73
N PRO A 79 -6.85 -14.33 -21.78
CA PRO A 79 -7.70 -13.81 -20.72
C PRO A 79 -7.49 -14.52 -19.39
N SER A 80 -7.27 -15.83 -19.40
CA SER A 80 -7.00 -16.61 -18.18
C SER A 80 -5.67 -16.23 -17.52
N ARG A 81 -4.61 -16.02 -18.31
CA ARG A 81 -3.31 -15.58 -17.78
C ARG A 81 -3.39 -14.16 -17.21
N CYS A 82 -4.14 -13.28 -17.87
CA CYS A 82 -4.36 -11.92 -17.37
C CYS A 82 -5.06 -11.93 -16.00
N ILE A 83 -6.16 -12.69 -15.86
CA ILE A 83 -6.88 -12.82 -14.58
C ILE A 83 -5.98 -13.48 -13.53
N LEU A 84 -5.27 -14.55 -13.87
CA LEU A 84 -4.37 -15.24 -12.95
C LEU A 84 -3.27 -14.29 -12.44
N PHE A 85 -2.65 -13.53 -13.33
CA PHE A 85 -1.62 -12.54 -12.95
C PHE A 85 -2.18 -11.50 -11.97
N LEU A 86 -3.34 -10.90 -12.27
CA LEU A 86 -3.98 -9.93 -11.38
C LEU A 86 -4.39 -10.59 -10.05
N ALA A 87 -4.90 -11.81 -10.06
CA ALA A 87 -5.27 -12.53 -8.85
C ALA A 87 -4.06 -12.84 -7.95
N VAL A 88 -2.95 -13.27 -8.54
CA VAL A 88 -1.69 -13.51 -7.82
C VAL A 88 -1.17 -12.19 -7.23
N LEU A 89 -1.18 -11.11 -8.02
CA LEU A 89 -0.73 -9.80 -7.55
C LEU A 89 -1.60 -9.29 -6.40
N ALA A 90 -2.92 -9.44 -6.50
CA ALA A 90 -3.86 -9.11 -5.43
C ALA A 90 -3.61 -9.93 -4.16
N ALA A 91 -3.38 -11.24 -4.30
CA ALA A 91 -3.08 -12.11 -3.18
C ALA A 91 -1.75 -11.74 -2.51
N VAL A 92 -0.72 -11.42 -3.28
CA VAL A 92 0.58 -10.97 -2.76
C VAL A 92 0.45 -9.64 -2.03
N SER A 93 -0.23 -8.64 -2.61
CA SER A 93 -0.45 -7.35 -1.95
C SER A 93 -1.23 -7.51 -0.65
N MET A 94 -2.29 -8.30 -0.63
CA MET A 94 -3.03 -8.57 0.60
C MET A 94 -2.17 -9.30 1.64
N PHE A 95 -1.39 -10.30 1.23
CA PHE A 95 -0.51 -11.03 2.13
C PHE A 95 0.53 -10.10 2.78
N LEU A 96 1.16 -9.22 1.99
CA LEU A 96 2.11 -8.23 2.49
C LEU A 96 1.43 -7.27 3.47
N ALA A 97 0.26 -6.74 3.13
CA ALA A 97 -0.50 -5.83 4.00
C ALA A 97 -0.84 -6.47 5.37
N PHE A 98 -1.17 -7.77 5.39
CA PHE A 98 -1.38 -8.48 6.66
C PHE A 98 -0.09 -8.77 7.43
N ARG A 99 1.07 -8.82 6.76
CA ARG A 99 2.37 -9.04 7.40
C ARG A 99 2.97 -7.77 7.97
N LEU A 100 2.75 -6.63 7.35
CA LEU A 100 3.23 -5.33 7.81
C LEU A 100 2.35 -4.83 8.98
N PRO A 101 2.92 -4.59 10.16
CA PRO A 101 2.13 -4.21 11.36
C PRO A 101 1.26 -2.98 11.11
N LEU A 102 1.82 -1.94 10.47
CA LEU A 102 1.12 -0.69 10.21
C LEU A 102 -0.09 -0.90 9.26
N ALA A 103 0.10 -1.61 8.16
CA ALA A 103 -0.97 -1.88 7.21
C ALA A 103 -2.06 -2.76 7.83
N ARG A 104 -1.65 -3.79 8.59
CA ARG A 104 -2.56 -4.65 9.35
C ARG A 104 -3.40 -3.87 10.35
N ASP A 105 -2.78 -2.93 11.07
CA ASP A 105 -3.45 -2.15 12.11
C ASP A 105 -4.47 -1.15 11.53
N MET A 106 -4.30 -0.76 10.27
CA MET A 106 -5.30 0.03 9.53
C MET A 106 -6.48 -0.79 9.00
N ILE A 107 -6.24 -2.05 8.63
CA ILE A 107 -7.27 -2.94 8.06
C ILE A 107 -8.14 -3.55 9.15
N LEU A 108 -7.52 -4.00 10.26
CA LEU A 108 -8.24 -4.68 11.33
C LEU A 108 -8.94 -3.66 12.26
N PRO A 109 -10.12 -3.98 12.78
CA PRO A 109 -10.78 -3.12 13.75
C PRO A 109 -9.91 -2.91 15.00
N SER A 110 -10.05 -1.75 15.63
CA SER A 110 -9.31 -1.45 16.85
C SER A 110 -9.58 -2.50 17.93
N PRO A 111 -8.55 -3.01 18.61
CA PRO A 111 -8.73 -3.92 19.72
C PRO A 111 -9.21 -3.22 21.00
N TYR A 112 -9.23 -1.88 20.99
CA TYR A 112 -9.59 -1.06 22.13
C TYR A 112 -11.08 -0.80 22.13
N GLY A 113 -11.73 -0.98 23.28
CA GLY A 113 -13.15 -0.64 23.44
C GLY A 113 -13.32 0.85 23.28
N ASP A 114 -14.33 1.24 22.49
CA ASP A 114 -14.67 2.64 22.19
C ASP A 114 -13.42 3.52 21.88
N ALA A 115 -12.66 3.09 20.87
CA ALA A 115 -11.41 3.74 20.48
C ALA A 115 -11.58 5.22 20.08
N ARG A 116 -12.81 5.67 19.77
CA ARG A 116 -13.12 7.08 19.46
C ARG A 116 -12.86 8.00 20.64
N ASN A 117 -13.04 7.48 21.84
CA ASN A 117 -12.82 8.23 23.09
C ASN A 117 -11.42 8.02 23.65
N LEU A 118 -10.54 7.32 22.94
CA LEU A 118 -9.17 7.06 23.37
C LEU A 118 -8.20 7.98 22.61
N ALA A 119 -7.34 8.66 23.36
CA ALA A 119 -6.33 9.55 22.82
C ALA A 119 -4.94 9.23 23.36
N MET A 120 -3.94 9.38 22.50
CA MET A 120 -2.55 9.47 22.91
C MET A 120 -2.18 10.93 23.15
N ILE A 121 -1.52 11.20 24.25
CA ILE A 121 -1.13 12.53 24.70
C ILE A 121 0.38 12.64 24.64
N SER A 122 0.88 13.71 24.01
CA SER A 122 2.30 14.02 23.87
C SER A 122 2.61 15.44 24.32
N ALA A 123 3.81 15.70 24.80
CA ALA A 123 4.26 17.06 25.10
C ALA A 123 4.49 17.85 23.78
N GLU A 124 4.00 19.11 23.72
CA GLU A 124 4.19 19.97 22.55
C GLU A 124 5.70 20.29 22.35
N GLY A 125 6.14 20.31 21.11
CA GLY A 125 7.52 20.73 20.75
C GLY A 125 8.52 19.58 20.52
N ARG A 126 8.14 18.33 20.74
CA ARG A 126 9.01 17.15 20.50
C ARG A 126 8.72 16.40 19.22
N SER A 127 8.06 17.04 18.26
CA SER A 127 7.59 16.45 16.99
C SER A 127 8.69 16.19 15.93
N GLY A 128 9.93 16.00 16.32
CA GLY A 128 11.07 15.74 15.42
C GLY A 128 11.26 14.24 15.11
N GLY A 129 10.24 13.51 14.65
CA GLY A 129 10.39 12.13 14.19
C GLY A 129 10.55 11.06 15.29
N GLN A 130 10.60 11.43 16.55
CA GLN A 130 10.56 10.53 17.68
C GLN A 130 9.12 10.27 18.15
N ILE A 131 8.88 9.07 18.67
CA ILE A 131 7.58 8.71 19.24
C ILE A 131 7.28 9.65 20.41
N PRO A 132 6.13 10.35 20.43
CA PRO A 132 5.86 11.39 21.42
C PRO A 132 5.74 10.81 22.83
N THR A 133 6.61 11.22 23.72
CA THR A 133 6.65 10.83 25.14
C THR A 133 6.33 12.02 26.05
N VAL A 134 5.90 11.73 27.28
CA VAL A 134 5.60 12.73 28.31
C VAL A 134 6.41 12.36 29.56
N PRO A 135 7.08 13.32 30.23
CA PRO A 135 7.71 13.10 31.53
C PRO A 135 6.66 12.73 32.59
N ILE A 136 7.03 11.89 33.56
CA ILE A 136 6.12 11.41 34.61
C ILE A 136 5.57 12.57 35.46
N GLU A 137 6.35 13.60 35.71
CA GLU A 137 5.95 14.81 36.43
C GLU A 137 4.80 15.53 35.74
N GLN A 138 4.89 15.70 34.41
CA GLN A 138 3.81 16.30 33.60
C GLN A 138 2.59 15.40 33.53
N PHE A 139 2.75 14.07 33.50
CA PHE A 139 1.64 13.13 33.58
C PHE A 139 0.87 13.28 34.89
N GLN A 140 1.56 13.40 36.04
CA GLN A 140 0.93 13.57 37.34
C GLN A 140 0.15 14.89 37.42
N SER A 141 0.74 15.99 36.94
CA SER A 141 0.05 17.28 36.83
C SER A 141 -1.21 17.18 35.95
N LEU A 142 -1.10 16.50 34.80
CA LEU A 142 -2.23 16.25 33.89
C LEU A 142 -3.33 15.41 34.58
N ALA A 143 -2.95 14.33 35.26
CA ALA A 143 -3.88 13.42 35.92
C ALA A 143 -4.69 14.14 37.03
N ASN A 144 -4.06 14.99 37.80
CA ASN A 144 -4.69 15.71 38.88
C ASN A 144 -5.65 16.83 38.38
N ARG A 145 -5.29 17.52 37.30
CA ARG A 145 -5.99 18.72 36.84
C ARG A 145 -7.05 18.47 35.77
N MET A 146 -6.99 17.34 35.05
CA MET A 146 -7.85 17.09 33.88
C MET A 146 -8.89 15.98 34.08
N GLN A 147 -9.21 15.64 35.34
CA GLN A 147 -10.24 14.63 35.68
C GLN A 147 -11.62 14.96 35.10
N HIS A 148 -11.91 16.24 34.85
CA HIS A 148 -13.18 16.67 34.25
C HIS A 148 -13.28 16.32 32.77
N ARG A 149 -12.14 16.19 32.07
CA ARG A 149 -12.09 15.87 30.62
C ARG A 149 -11.88 14.40 30.33
N PHE A 150 -11.12 13.71 31.20
CA PHE A 150 -10.80 12.31 31.02
C PHE A 150 -11.49 11.47 32.09
N THR A 151 -12.01 10.32 31.69
CA THR A 151 -12.53 9.30 32.63
C THR A 151 -11.41 8.50 33.24
N GLY A 152 -10.25 8.42 32.59
CA GLY A 152 -9.04 7.78 33.07
C GLY A 152 -7.85 8.21 32.22
N LEU A 153 -6.71 8.37 32.89
CA LEU A 153 -5.40 8.60 32.30
C LEU A 153 -4.49 7.44 32.70
N ALA A 154 -3.70 6.95 31.77
CA ALA A 154 -2.76 5.86 31.99
C ALA A 154 -1.39 6.22 31.43
N PHE A 155 -0.35 5.85 32.18
CA PHE A 155 1.03 6.00 31.78
C PHE A 155 1.63 4.63 31.52
N TYR A 156 2.49 4.49 30.51
CA TYR A 156 3.32 3.30 30.35
C TYR A 156 4.68 3.63 29.74
N ARG A 157 5.68 2.83 30.09
CA ARG A 157 7.05 2.94 29.61
C ARG A 157 7.61 1.56 29.26
N PRO A 158 8.10 1.33 28.05
CA PRO A 158 8.82 0.11 27.69
C PRO A 158 10.18 0.06 28.38
N MET A 159 10.52 -1.11 28.94
CA MET A 159 11.82 -1.39 29.52
C MET A 159 12.24 -2.83 29.23
N GLN A 160 13.50 -3.08 29.07
CA GLN A 160 14.03 -4.46 29.05
C GLN A 160 14.36 -4.88 30.46
N THR A 161 13.82 -6.01 30.86
CA THR A 161 14.10 -6.53 32.23
C THR A 161 14.04 -8.05 32.20
N ARG A 162 14.70 -8.64 33.21
CA ARG A 162 14.71 -10.08 33.37
C ARG A 162 13.45 -10.52 34.12
N VAL A 163 12.72 -11.47 33.53
CA VAL A 163 11.61 -12.15 34.17
C VAL A 163 12.03 -13.61 34.37
N GLN A 164 12.30 -14.01 35.64
CA GLN A 164 12.97 -15.26 35.96
C GLN A 164 14.31 -15.41 35.22
N THR A 165 14.37 -16.29 34.21
CA THR A 165 15.58 -16.57 33.42
C THR A 165 15.57 -15.91 32.04
N ALA A 166 14.42 -15.37 31.60
CA ALA A 166 14.26 -14.79 30.27
C ALA A 166 14.33 -13.26 30.28
N GLU A 167 14.99 -12.69 29.30
CA GLU A 167 14.99 -11.24 29.06
C GLU A 167 13.77 -10.87 28.24
N LEU A 168 12.86 -10.07 28.80
CA LEU A 168 11.59 -9.70 28.22
C LEU A 168 11.46 -8.18 28.08
N SER A 169 10.73 -7.75 27.06
CA SER A 169 10.28 -6.36 26.95
C SER A 169 9.05 -6.17 27.84
N VAL A 170 9.24 -5.51 28.98
CA VAL A 170 8.20 -5.28 29.96
C VAL A 170 7.77 -3.82 29.94
N GLY A 171 6.46 -3.56 29.87
CA GLY A 171 5.89 -2.23 30.04
C GLY A 171 5.67 -1.93 31.51
N LEU A 172 6.42 -0.98 32.08
CA LEU A 172 6.04 -0.41 33.38
C LEU A 172 4.80 0.47 33.15
N ALA A 173 3.70 0.18 33.81
CA ALA A 173 2.43 0.82 33.51
C ALA A 173 1.61 1.15 34.76
N SER A 174 0.75 2.18 34.66
CA SER A 174 -0.24 2.49 35.70
C SER A 174 -1.25 1.36 35.86
N ALA A 175 -1.73 1.15 37.07
CA ALA A 175 -2.64 0.05 37.43
C ALA A 175 -3.91 0.00 36.59
N ASN A 176 -4.38 1.16 36.12
CA ASN A 176 -5.61 1.34 35.35
C ASN A 176 -5.41 1.26 33.80
N LEU A 177 -4.20 0.92 33.32
CA LEU A 177 -3.91 0.93 31.88
C LEU A 177 -4.92 0.11 31.06
N PHE A 178 -5.22 -1.10 31.48
CA PHE A 178 -6.13 -1.99 30.74
C PHE A 178 -7.60 -1.56 30.85
N ASP A 179 -7.98 -0.89 31.94
CA ASP A 179 -9.30 -0.28 32.11
C ASP A 179 -9.47 0.91 31.15
N VAL A 180 -8.44 1.75 31.04
CA VAL A 180 -8.42 2.86 30.07
C VAL A 180 -8.48 2.34 28.64
N LEU A 181 -7.79 1.27 28.31
CA LEU A 181 -7.81 0.62 27.00
C LEU A 181 -9.08 -0.20 26.73
N GLN A 182 -9.80 -0.61 27.80
CA GLN A 182 -10.92 -1.57 27.74
C GLN A 182 -10.51 -2.88 27.02
N ILE A 183 -9.31 -3.35 27.31
CA ILE A 183 -8.87 -4.66 26.83
C ILE A 183 -9.27 -5.70 27.85
N PRO A 184 -10.04 -6.75 27.46
CA PRO A 184 -10.36 -7.82 28.37
C PRO A 184 -9.08 -8.59 28.75
N VAL A 185 -8.72 -8.55 30.01
CA VAL A 185 -7.67 -9.39 30.56
C VAL A 185 -8.29 -10.74 30.89
N SER A 186 -7.92 -11.79 30.15
CA SER A 186 -8.39 -13.13 30.47
C SER A 186 -7.78 -13.58 31.79
N SER A 187 -8.55 -13.51 32.85
CA SER A 187 -8.25 -14.24 34.08
C SER A 187 -8.57 -15.71 33.79
N LEU A 188 -7.56 -16.48 33.37
CA LEU A 188 -7.65 -17.94 33.45
C LEU A 188 -7.95 -18.27 34.90
N ALA A 189 -8.83 -19.23 35.18
CA ALA A 189 -9.16 -19.61 36.57
C ALA A 189 -7.90 -19.80 37.39
N PRO A 190 -7.81 -19.22 38.58
CA PRO A 190 -6.59 -19.35 39.42
C PRO A 190 -6.28 -20.84 39.63
N GLY A 191 -5.07 -21.24 39.29
CA GLY A 191 -4.57 -22.61 39.57
C GLY A 191 -4.68 -22.94 41.05
N PRO A 192 -4.73 -24.23 41.44
CA PRO A 192 -4.95 -24.67 42.83
C PRO A 192 -3.88 -24.24 43.87
N GLY A 193 -2.86 -23.47 43.46
CA GLY A 193 -1.81 -22.92 44.32
C GLY A 193 -1.86 -21.40 44.55
N GLY A 194 -2.80 -20.68 43.93
CA GLY A 194 -2.84 -19.23 43.94
C GLY A 194 -3.54 -18.59 45.14
N ARG A 195 -3.13 -18.91 46.36
CA ARG A 195 -3.49 -18.08 47.54
C ARG A 195 -2.63 -16.83 47.54
N GLN A 196 -3.25 -15.70 47.25
CA GLN A 196 -2.63 -14.38 47.46
C GLN A 196 -2.23 -14.27 48.95
N PRO A 197 -0.95 -14.03 49.29
CA PRO A 197 -0.60 -13.76 50.67
C PRO A 197 -1.31 -12.49 51.12
N ALA A 198 -2.09 -12.62 52.17
CA ALA A 198 -2.77 -11.50 52.77
C ALA A 198 -1.75 -10.49 53.29
N GLY A 199 -1.70 -9.25 52.74
CA GLY A 199 -0.98 -8.16 53.37
C GLY A 199 -0.02 -7.33 52.54
N GLN A 200 0.32 -7.68 51.29
CA GLN A 200 1.10 -6.78 50.43
C GLN A 200 0.31 -6.41 49.16
N PRO A 201 0.32 -5.14 48.72
CA PRO A 201 -0.16 -4.79 47.39
C PRO A 201 0.79 -5.43 46.38
N ALA A 202 0.48 -6.66 45.97
CA ALA A 202 1.33 -7.42 45.05
C ALA A 202 1.34 -6.72 43.71
N THR A 203 2.48 -6.29 43.22
CA THR A 203 2.70 -5.80 41.89
C THR A 203 2.13 -6.83 40.90
N ARG A 204 1.22 -6.40 40.04
CA ARG A 204 0.53 -7.28 39.10
C ARG A 204 1.26 -7.32 37.76
N LEU A 205 1.47 -8.53 37.26
CA LEU A 205 2.07 -8.77 35.95
C LEU A 205 0.99 -9.29 35.00
N ILE A 206 0.88 -8.70 33.84
CA ILE A 206 0.02 -9.18 32.75
C ILE A 206 0.92 -9.63 31.61
N LEU A 207 0.67 -10.82 31.06
CA LEU A 207 1.47 -11.38 29.98
C LEU A 207 0.78 -11.17 28.62
N SER A 208 1.58 -10.99 27.58
CA SER A 208 1.07 -11.13 26.23
C SER A 208 0.88 -12.63 25.90
N ARG A 209 -0.10 -12.94 25.04
CA ARG A 209 -0.32 -14.34 24.62
C ARG A 209 0.90 -14.94 23.91
N ALA A 210 1.70 -14.10 23.25
CA ALA A 210 2.93 -14.54 22.59
C ALA A 210 4.01 -14.92 23.63
N ALA A 211 4.23 -14.08 24.64
CA ALA A 211 5.19 -14.35 25.71
C ALA A 211 4.76 -15.56 26.55
N TRP A 212 3.47 -15.66 26.89
CA TRP A 212 2.93 -16.82 27.60
C TRP A 212 3.19 -18.14 26.89
N ARG A 213 3.03 -18.17 25.55
CA ARG A 213 3.32 -19.38 24.76
C ARG A 213 4.81 -19.65 24.61
N LYS A 214 5.61 -18.61 24.43
CA LYS A 214 7.04 -18.75 24.11
C LYS A 214 7.91 -19.06 25.32
N TYR A 215 7.62 -18.43 26.46
CA TYR A 215 8.47 -18.47 27.62
C TYR A 215 7.88 -19.25 28.80
N PHE A 216 6.59 -19.56 28.77
CA PHE A 216 5.86 -20.24 29.82
C PHE A 216 5.05 -21.44 29.31
N ASP A 217 5.40 -21.98 28.14
CA ASP A 217 4.82 -23.19 27.54
C ASP A 217 3.27 -23.22 27.48
N ALA A 218 2.66 -22.05 27.43
CA ALA A 218 1.20 -21.89 27.48
C ALA A 218 0.54 -22.54 28.72
N ASP A 219 1.25 -22.59 29.84
CA ASP A 219 0.75 -23.17 31.08
C ASP A 219 -0.52 -22.45 31.58
N PRO A 220 -1.68 -23.10 31.61
CA PRO A 220 -2.93 -22.47 32.07
C PRO A 220 -2.88 -22.11 33.57
N GLY A 221 -2.01 -22.75 34.37
CA GLY A 221 -1.83 -22.47 35.78
C GLY A 221 -0.89 -21.31 36.10
N ILE A 222 -0.45 -20.52 35.07
CA ILE A 222 0.47 -19.39 35.29
C ILE A 222 -0.19 -18.23 36.03
N VAL A 223 -1.50 -18.06 35.93
CA VAL A 223 -2.26 -17.01 36.63
C VAL A 223 -2.28 -17.30 38.14
N GLY A 224 -1.93 -16.30 38.93
CA GLY A 224 -1.76 -16.42 40.37
C GLY A 224 -0.35 -16.81 40.81
N ARG A 225 0.55 -17.22 39.91
CA ARG A 225 1.98 -17.47 40.26
C ARG A 225 2.71 -16.16 40.48
N VAL A 226 3.64 -16.21 41.42
CA VAL A 226 4.59 -15.12 41.68
C VAL A 226 5.81 -15.34 40.79
N LEU A 227 6.13 -14.36 39.97
CA LEU A 227 7.31 -14.31 39.12
C LEU A 227 8.23 -13.19 39.59
N GLU A 228 9.54 -13.40 39.52
CA GLU A 228 10.51 -12.36 39.78
C GLU A 228 10.73 -11.52 38.52
N VAL A 229 10.47 -10.19 38.59
CA VAL A 229 10.62 -9.22 37.54
C VAL A 229 11.62 -8.16 37.98
N GLY A 230 12.82 -8.17 37.39
CA GLY A 230 13.88 -7.22 37.77
C GLY A 230 14.24 -7.22 39.24
N GLY A 231 14.19 -8.37 39.93
CA GLY A 231 14.44 -8.50 41.33
C GLY A 231 13.25 -8.21 42.27
N GLN A 232 12.08 -7.95 41.72
CA GLN A 232 10.84 -7.70 42.48
C GLN A 232 9.81 -8.80 42.22
N PRO A 233 9.14 -9.31 43.28
CA PRO A 233 8.07 -10.28 43.08
C PRO A 233 6.83 -9.64 42.50
N ALA A 234 6.25 -10.25 41.46
CA ALA A 234 5.03 -9.84 40.83
C ALA A 234 4.09 -11.03 40.60
N VAL A 235 2.80 -10.84 40.85
CA VAL A 235 1.78 -11.87 40.65
C VAL A 235 1.23 -11.77 39.24
N VAL A 236 1.21 -12.88 38.50
CA VAL A 236 0.58 -12.93 37.18
C VAL A 236 -0.93 -12.80 37.35
N ALA A 237 -1.47 -11.65 36.92
CA ALA A 237 -2.90 -11.35 37.03
C ALA A 237 -3.71 -11.87 35.83
N GLY A 238 -3.07 -12.09 34.69
CA GLY A 238 -3.76 -12.60 33.50
C GLY A 238 -2.94 -12.52 32.22
N VAL A 239 -3.58 -12.90 31.12
CA VAL A 239 -3.00 -12.90 29.77
C VAL A 239 -3.91 -12.10 28.84
N ILE A 240 -3.36 -11.19 28.04
CA ILE A 240 -4.15 -10.46 27.05
C ILE A 240 -4.28 -11.26 25.76
N PRO A 241 -5.39 -11.10 24.99
CA PRO A 241 -5.57 -11.75 23.71
C PRO A 241 -4.46 -11.41 22.70
N ALA A 242 -4.27 -12.28 21.72
CA ALA A 242 -3.31 -12.02 20.65
C ALA A 242 -3.71 -10.78 19.85
N ASN A 243 -2.72 -9.98 19.43
CA ASN A 243 -2.90 -8.75 18.65
C ASN A 243 -3.72 -7.63 19.32
N SER A 244 -3.87 -7.67 20.65
CA SER A 244 -4.57 -6.60 21.39
C SER A 244 -3.69 -5.40 21.69
N TRP A 245 -2.37 -5.51 21.51
CA TRP A 245 -1.45 -4.39 21.70
C TRP A 245 -1.01 -3.79 20.38
N ARG A 246 -1.41 -2.55 20.12
CA ARG A 246 -1.07 -1.80 18.90
C ARG A 246 -0.53 -0.40 19.21
N LEU A 247 -0.09 -0.20 20.43
CA LEU A 247 0.53 1.03 20.89
C LEU A 247 2.06 0.96 20.69
N PRO A 248 2.75 2.12 20.70
CA PRO A 248 4.20 2.17 20.58
C PRO A 248 4.92 1.25 21.58
N GLY A 249 5.96 0.58 21.11
CA GLY A 249 6.73 -0.38 21.88
C GLY A 249 6.17 -1.80 21.81
N ARG A 250 7.06 -2.74 21.48
CA ARG A 250 6.73 -4.17 21.54
C ARG A 250 6.82 -4.63 22.98
N MET A 251 5.74 -5.18 23.51
CA MET A 251 5.65 -5.63 24.90
C MET A 251 5.40 -7.13 24.97
N ASP A 252 6.17 -7.81 25.81
CA ASP A 252 5.97 -9.22 26.17
C ASP A 252 5.13 -9.35 27.44
N ALA A 253 5.24 -8.36 28.35
CA ALA A 253 4.49 -8.30 29.59
C ALA A 253 4.27 -6.85 30.06
N TRP A 254 3.36 -6.63 30.99
CA TRP A 254 3.08 -5.33 31.64
C TRP A 254 3.13 -5.49 33.15
N LEU A 255 4.00 -4.71 33.79
CA LEU A 255 4.11 -4.59 35.22
C LEU A 255 3.25 -3.42 35.70
N LEU A 256 2.10 -3.73 36.29
CA LEU A 256 1.18 -2.73 36.78
C LEU A 256 1.61 -2.18 38.12
N GLN A 257 1.78 -0.88 38.19
CA GLN A 257 2.23 -0.15 39.38
C GLN A 257 1.14 0.76 39.89
N ASP A 258 1.04 0.85 41.20
CA ASP A 258 0.18 1.81 41.85
C ASP A 258 0.73 3.24 41.74
N GLU A 259 -0.14 4.22 41.94
CA GLU A 259 0.18 5.65 41.79
C GLU A 259 1.39 6.06 42.68
N ALA A 260 1.49 5.53 43.87
CA ALA A 260 2.60 5.79 44.79
C ALA A 260 3.99 5.33 44.21
N HIS A 261 4.02 4.17 43.57
CA HIS A 261 5.23 3.68 42.92
C HIS A 261 5.60 4.47 41.69
N LEU A 262 4.60 4.90 40.91
CA LEU A 262 4.83 5.78 39.78
C LEU A 262 5.32 7.17 40.19
N ALA A 263 4.83 7.68 41.31
CA ALA A 263 5.28 8.94 41.89
C ALA A 263 6.73 8.90 42.42
N ALA A 264 7.21 7.72 42.80
CA ALA A 264 8.60 7.51 43.22
C ALA A 264 9.61 7.45 42.06
N LEU A 265 9.16 7.42 40.81
CA LEU A 265 10.03 7.45 39.62
C LEU A 265 10.73 8.82 39.48
N PRO A 266 11.94 8.87 38.91
CA PRO A 266 12.62 10.13 38.64
C PRO A 266 11.72 11.06 37.81
N PRO A 267 11.60 12.36 38.13
CA PRO A 267 10.63 13.30 37.49
C PRO A 267 10.74 13.39 35.97
N ARG A 268 11.96 13.20 35.44
CA ARG A 268 12.23 13.21 33.98
C ARG A 268 12.04 11.86 33.29
N THR A 269 11.48 10.87 33.98
CA THR A 269 11.19 9.56 33.38
C THR A 269 10.16 9.72 32.27
N GLU A 270 10.56 9.43 31.05
CA GLU A 270 9.69 9.55 29.86
C GLU A 270 8.89 8.29 29.64
N GLY A 271 7.63 8.47 29.24
CA GLY A 271 6.73 7.38 28.88
C GLY A 271 5.58 7.87 27.99
N PHE A 272 4.74 6.95 27.61
CA PHE A 272 3.55 7.22 26.81
C PHE A 272 2.35 7.44 27.72
N VAL A 273 1.54 8.42 27.36
CA VAL A 273 0.31 8.77 28.09
C VAL A 273 -0.90 8.52 27.21
N LEU A 274 -1.86 7.82 27.79
CA LEU A 274 -3.15 7.52 27.18
C LEU A 274 -4.26 8.15 28.00
N GLY A 275 -5.24 8.74 27.33
CA GLY A 275 -6.40 9.33 28.01
C GLY A 275 -7.69 8.84 27.39
N ARG A 276 -8.65 8.44 28.23
CA ARG A 276 -10.01 8.17 27.81
C ARG A 276 -10.86 9.39 28.03
N ILE A 277 -11.34 9.99 26.94
CA ILE A 277 -12.15 11.21 26.95
C ILE A 277 -13.53 10.89 27.50
N ARG A 278 -14.06 11.77 28.35
CA ARG A 278 -15.41 11.65 28.90
C ARG A 278 -16.43 11.93 27.81
N THR A 279 -17.45 11.09 27.68
CA THR A 279 -18.52 11.21 26.65
C THR A 279 -19.32 12.50 26.70
N SER A 280 -19.33 13.19 27.83
CA SER A 280 -19.97 14.52 27.97
C SER A 280 -19.19 15.66 27.31
N VAL A 281 -17.96 15.44 26.94
CA VAL A 281 -17.13 16.41 26.19
C VAL A 281 -17.37 16.19 24.70
N THR A 282 -17.50 17.26 23.91
CA THR A 282 -17.62 17.19 22.46
C THR A 282 -16.48 16.33 21.92
N GLN A 283 -16.82 15.19 21.30
CA GLN A 283 -15.84 14.28 20.77
C GLN A 283 -15.06 14.96 19.65
N PRO A 284 -13.72 14.92 19.69
CA PRO A 284 -12.93 15.34 18.56
C PRO A 284 -13.22 14.42 17.35
N GLN A 285 -13.15 15.00 16.15
CA GLN A 285 -13.27 14.20 14.93
C GLN A 285 -12.23 13.08 14.93
N PRO A 286 -12.54 11.89 14.41
CA PRO A 286 -11.55 10.84 14.17
C PRO A 286 -10.36 11.43 13.41
N ASP A 287 -9.14 11.03 13.76
CA ASP A 287 -7.86 11.58 13.28
C ASP A 287 -7.59 13.05 13.63
N ALA A 288 -8.43 13.67 14.44
CA ALA A 288 -8.17 15.03 14.89
C ALA A 288 -7.00 15.05 15.86
N ARG A 289 -6.11 16.00 15.63
CA ARG A 289 -5.13 16.44 16.60
C ARG A 289 -5.64 17.71 17.25
N TRP A 290 -5.61 17.75 18.57
CA TRP A 290 -6.00 18.96 19.31
C TRP A 290 -4.98 19.27 20.38
N ARG A 291 -4.92 20.51 20.77
CA ARG A 291 -4.01 20.98 21.82
C ARG A 291 -4.74 21.12 23.15
N LEU A 292 -4.04 20.73 24.18
CA LEU A 292 -4.48 20.86 25.55
C LEU A 292 -3.44 21.70 26.30
N SER A 293 -3.89 22.77 26.96
CA SER A 293 -3.04 23.59 27.82
C SER A 293 -3.44 23.38 29.27
N VAL A 294 -2.48 23.02 30.11
CA VAL A 294 -2.67 22.74 31.53
C VAL A 294 -1.80 23.72 32.30
N PRO A 295 -2.33 24.42 33.31
CA PRO A 295 -1.51 25.30 34.15
C PRO A 295 -0.35 24.51 34.77
N ALA A 296 0.89 25.01 34.64
CA ALA A 296 2.06 24.41 35.24
C ALA A 296 2.23 24.83 36.70
N GLU A 297 2.91 24.03 37.52
CA GLU A 297 3.14 24.34 38.94
C GLU A 297 4.08 25.52 39.15
N GLN A 298 5.02 25.72 38.24
CA GLN A 298 6.01 26.79 38.29
C GLN A 298 5.57 28.11 37.61
N GLY A 299 4.28 28.20 37.26
CA GLY A 299 3.73 29.31 36.45
C GLY A 299 3.85 29.07 34.96
N GLY A 300 2.83 29.54 34.20
CA GLY A 300 2.72 29.28 32.76
C GLY A 300 1.79 28.10 32.44
N TYR A 301 1.92 27.54 31.26
CA TYR A 301 1.08 26.45 30.77
C TYR A 301 1.93 25.35 30.14
N ASP A 302 1.76 24.12 30.61
CA ASP A 302 2.20 22.93 29.90
C ASP A 302 1.27 22.67 28.70
N ARG A 303 1.85 22.52 27.53
CA ARG A 303 1.12 22.27 26.30
C ARG A 303 1.28 20.84 25.86
N PHE A 304 0.15 20.21 25.59
CA PHE A 304 0.09 18.84 25.10
C PHE A 304 -0.61 18.77 23.75
N GLU A 305 -0.13 17.92 22.90
CA GLU A 305 -0.79 17.52 21.67
C GLU A 305 -1.49 16.18 21.90
N CYS A 306 -2.80 16.14 21.67
CA CYS A 306 -3.60 14.94 21.79
C CYS A 306 -3.95 14.43 20.40
N SER A 307 -3.71 13.17 20.14
CA SER A 307 -4.10 12.48 18.90
C SER A 307 -5.07 11.35 19.21
N SER A 308 -6.21 11.32 18.50
CA SER A 308 -7.18 10.23 18.67
C SER A 308 -6.55 8.91 18.22
N LEU A 309 -6.78 7.84 18.97
CA LEU A 309 -6.44 6.47 18.57
C LEU A 309 -7.55 5.79 17.76
N ALA A 310 -8.70 6.45 17.58
CA ALA A 310 -9.62 6.05 16.54
C ALA A 310 -8.91 6.30 15.21
N TYR A 311 -8.54 5.25 14.54
CA TYR A 311 -8.36 5.36 13.11
C TYR A 311 -9.69 5.85 12.56
N GLY A 312 -9.73 7.11 12.11
CA GLY A 312 -10.93 7.72 11.59
C GLY A 312 -11.49 6.86 10.46
N ASN A 313 -12.61 7.24 9.93
CA ASN A 313 -13.30 6.53 8.87
C ASN A 313 -12.38 6.32 7.64
N ALA A 314 -11.27 5.60 7.84
CA ALA A 314 -10.38 5.20 6.75
C ALA A 314 -11.24 4.56 5.64
N GLY A 315 -12.24 3.77 6.01
CA GLY A 315 -13.22 3.24 5.07
C GLY A 315 -13.96 4.33 4.28
N LEU A 316 -14.39 5.41 4.92
CA LEU A 316 -15.06 6.51 4.22
C LEU A 316 -14.08 7.27 3.32
N ALA A 317 -12.86 7.51 3.78
CA ALA A 317 -11.80 8.13 2.96
C ALA A 317 -11.44 7.27 1.75
N TYR A 318 -11.35 5.95 1.91
CA TYR A 318 -11.15 5.03 0.80
C TYR A 318 -12.34 5.04 -0.17
N LEU A 319 -13.57 4.97 0.33
CA LEU A 319 -14.77 5.02 -0.51
C LEU A 319 -14.87 6.34 -1.28
N SER A 320 -14.61 7.48 -0.63
CA SER A 320 -14.61 8.78 -1.31
C SER A 320 -13.52 8.87 -2.37
N THR A 321 -12.32 8.34 -2.10
CA THR A 321 -11.22 8.30 -3.07
C THR A 321 -11.58 7.41 -4.27
N ILE A 322 -12.19 6.25 -4.05
CA ILE A 322 -12.69 5.36 -5.10
C ILE A 322 -13.73 6.08 -5.95
N PHE A 323 -14.70 6.75 -5.31
CA PHE A 323 -15.74 7.51 -6.02
C PHE A 323 -15.16 8.64 -6.88
N VAL A 324 -14.25 9.44 -6.32
CA VAL A 324 -13.56 10.51 -7.05
C VAL A 324 -12.72 9.94 -8.20
N SER A 325 -12.06 8.79 -8.00
CA SER A 325 -11.31 8.11 -9.06
C SER A 325 -12.21 7.68 -10.22
N LEU A 326 -13.39 7.14 -9.93
CA LEU A 326 -14.39 6.76 -10.93
C LEU A 326 -14.91 7.98 -11.69
N LEU A 327 -15.19 9.07 -10.99
CA LEU A 327 -15.65 10.33 -11.59
C LEU A 327 -14.59 10.91 -12.53
N LEU A 328 -13.34 11.01 -12.08
CA LEU A 328 -12.23 11.49 -12.91
C LEU A 328 -11.97 10.57 -14.11
N LEU A 329 -12.07 9.26 -13.91
CA LEU A 329 -11.94 8.29 -14.99
C LEU A 329 -13.03 8.50 -16.06
N SER A 330 -14.27 8.73 -15.66
CA SER A 330 -15.40 8.95 -16.59
C SER A 330 -15.26 10.23 -17.41
N ILE A 331 -14.65 11.27 -16.82
CA ILE A 331 -14.40 12.55 -17.51
C ILE A 331 -13.19 12.46 -18.44
N THR A 332 -12.12 11.77 -18.01
CA THR A 332 -10.82 11.76 -18.72
C THR A 332 -10.66 10.62 -19.71
N THR A 333 -11.52 9.60 -19.65
CA THR A 333 -11.37 8.39 -20.48
C THR A 333 -12.73 8.00 -21.04
N PRO A 334 -12.86 7.89 -22.38
CA PRO A 334 -14.11 7.42 -22.95
C PRO A 334 -14.44 6.02 -22.42
N LEU A 335 -15.63 5.82 -21.88
CA LEU A 335 -16.07 4.52 -21.35
C LEU A 335 -16.54 3.56 -22.44
N ALA A 336 -16.79 4.08 -23.67
CA ALA A 336 -17.20 3.26 -24.80
C ALA A 336 -16.14 2.21 -25.14
N LEU A 337 -16.51 0.96 -25.17
CA LEU A 337 -15.63 -0.18 -25.49
C LEU A 337 -15.44 -0.41 -27.00
N GLY A 338 -15.90 0.50 -27.86
CA GLY A 338 -15.85 0.40 -29.32
C GLY A 338 -17.16 -0.15 -29.92
N GLU A 339 -17.31 0.02 -31.22
CA GLU A 339 -18.47 -0.47 -31.98
C GLU A 339 -18.21 -1.90 -32.45
N TYR A 340 -19.15 -2.79 -32.14
CA TYR A 340 -19.08 -4.21 -32.48
C TYR A 340 -20.40 -4.60 -33.18
N PRO A 341 -20.42 -4.62 -34.50
CA PRO A 341 -21.62 -4.99 -35.23
C PRO A 341 -22.07 -6.40 -34.90
N ALA A 342 -23.36 -6.62 -34.94
CA ALA A 342 -23.96 -7.93 -34.72
C ALA A 342 -23.42 -8.95 -35.72
N ASN A 343 -22.92 -10.09 -35.23
CA ASN A 343 -22.56 -11.20 -36.09
C ASN A 343 -23.78 -12.11 -36.30
N ARG A 344 -24.01 -12.54 -37.55
CA ARG A 344 -25.10 -13.47 -37.89
C ARG A 344 -25.02 -14.81 -37.15
N HIS A 345 -23.83 -15.21 -36.69
CA HIS A 345 -23.57 -16.51 -36.07
C HIS A 345 -23.45 -16.51 -34.54
N SER A 346 -23.54 -15.35 -33.87
CA SER A 346 -23.43 -15.29 -32.43
C SER A 346 -24.39 -14.26 -31.84
N PRO A 347 -25.17 -14.61 -30.79
CA PRO A 347 -26.07 -13.70 -30.12
C PRO A 347 -25.26 -12.54 -29.52
N THR A 348 -25.53 -11.33 -29.97
CA THR A 348 -24.86 -10.08 -29.55
C THR A 348 -24.83 -9.91 -28.03
N GLY A 349 -25.87 -10.37 -27.33
CA GLY A 349 -25.96 -10.29 -25.88
C GLY A 349 -24.89 -11.09 -25.13
N ALA A 350 -24.61 -12.33 -25.58
CA ALA A 350 -23.64 -13.19 -24.90
C ALA A 350 -22.19 -12.68 -25.03
N ILE A 351 -21.84 -12.14 -26.19
CA ILE A 351 -20.50 -11.55 -26.45
C ILE A 351 -20.33 -10.29 -25.60
N GLY A 352 -21.34 -9.43 -25.57
CA GLY A 352 -21.32 -8.23 -24.74
C GLY A 352 -21.18 -8.55 -23.25
N LEU A 353 -21.99 -9.48 -22.74
CA LEU A 353 -21.96 -9.91 -21.34
C LEU A 353 -20.57 -10.45 -20.95
N ARG A 354 -19.98 -11.31 -21.77
CA ARG A 354 -18.66 -11.90 -21.50
C ARG A 354 -17.56 -10.82 -21.43
N ARG A 355 -17.63 -9.82 -22.28
CA ARG A 355 -16.69 -8.67 -22.25
C ARG A 355 -16.85 -7.85 -20.98
N TRP A 356 -18.08 -7.55 -20.57
CA TRP A 356 -18.36 -6.80 -19.36
C TRP A 356 -17.96 -7.57 -18.11
N ILE A 357 -18.22 -8.88 -18.04
CA ILE A 357 -17.77 -9.74 -16.93
C ILE A 357 -16.24 -9.72 -16.83
N PHE A 358 -15.53 -9.85 -17.95
CA PHE A 358 -14.07 -9.85 -17.95
C PHE A 358 -13.50 -8.50 -17.48
N LEU A 359 -14.11 -7.38 -17.91
CA LEU A 359 -13.74 -6.04 -17.42
C LEU A 359 -14.03 -5.90 -15.92
N ALA A 360 -15.21 -6.30 -15.48
CA ALA A 360 -15.59 -6.23 -14.08
C ALA A 360 -14.62 -7.02 -13.18
N ILE A 361 -14.23 -8.22 -13.58
CA ILE A 361 -13.23 -9.04 -12.84
C ILE A 361 -11.90 -8.28 -12.74
N LYS A 362 -11.42 -7.66 -13.83
CA LYS A 362 -10.19 -6.85 -13.78
C LYS A 362 -10.30 -5.67 -12.81
N LEU A 363 -11.40 -4.92 -12.89
CA LEU A 363 -11.62 -3.77 -12.01
C LEU A 363 -11.69 -4.19 -10.53
N VAL A 364 -12.35 -5.30 -10.23
CA VAL A 364 -12.45 -5.86 -8.87
C VAL A 364 -11.09 -6.33 -8.35
N LEU A 365 -10.28 -6.99 -9.19
CA LEU A 365 -8.94 -7.44 -8.80
C LEU A 365 -7.93 -6.29 -8.62
N ILE A 366 -8.06 -5.21 -9.39
CA ILE A 366 -7.22 -4.01 -9.27
C ILE A 366 -7.47 -3.30 -7.93
N LEU A 367 -8.69 -3.34 -7.41
CA LEU A 367 -9.04 -2.63 -6.18
C LEU A 367 -8.19 -3.06 -4.96
N PRO A 368 -8.10 -4.34 -4.59
CA PRO A 368 -7.23 -4.77 -3.49
C PRO A 368 -5.76 -4.51 -3.77
N ILE A 369 -5.30 -4.62 -5.03
CA ILE A 369 -3.91 -4.30 -5.40
C ILE A 369 -3.61 -2.83 -5.09
N ALA A 370 -4.48 -1.91 -5.51
CA ALA A 370 -4.29 -0.49 -5.27
C ALA A 370 -4.40 -0.14 -3.78
N CYS A 371 -5.43 -0.66 -3.08
CA CYS A 371 -5.63 -0.37 -1.65
C CYS A 371 -4.50 -0.93 -0.78
N CYS A 372 -4.16 -2.21 -0.93
CA CYS A 372 -3.11 -2.84 -0.13
C CYS A 372 -1.72 -2.34 -0.55
N GLY A 373 -1.47 -2.17 -1.84
CA GLY A 373 -0.18 -1.68 -2.34
C GLY A 373 0.14 -0.25 -1.86
N THR A 374 -0.85 0.63 -1.74
CA THR A 374 -0.64 1.97 -1.17
C THR A 374 -0.39 1.93 0.34
N LEU A 375 -1.02 1.00 1.06
CA LEU A 375 -0.74 0.76 2.48
C LEU A 375 0.66 0.21 2.69
N ASP A 376 1.07 -0.77 1.88
CA ASP A 376 2.41 -1.36 1.93
C ASP A 376 3.48 -0.30 1.63
N LEU A 377 3.25 0.53 0.61
CA LEU A 377 4.15 1.62 0.25
C LEU A 377 4.26 2.65 1.38
N ALA A 378 3.14 3.05 1.99
CA ALA A 378 3.12 3.98 3.12
C ALA A 378 3.85 3.40 4.35
N ALA A 379 3.70 2.09 4.59
CA ALA A 379 4.40 1.40 5.68
C ALA A 379 5.93 1.37 5.48
N ILE A 380 6.39 1.23 4.23
CA ILE A 380 7.82 1.18 3.90
C ILE A 380 8.44 2.59 3.88
N THR A 381 7.71 3.58 3.35
CA THR A 381 8.25 4.94 3.16
C THR A 381 8.02 5.88 4.34
N SER A 382 7.23 5.47 5.33
CA SER A 382 6.79 6.31 6.47
C SER A 382 6.06 7.60 6.05
N MET A 383 5.61 7.69 4.81
CA MET A 383 4.93 8.88 4.27
C MET A 383 3.41 8.68 4.28
N ASN A 384 2.67 9.72 4.67
CA ASN A 384 1.20 9.75 4.59
C ASN A 384 0.71 9.91 3.14
N PHE A 385 1.12 8.99 2.28
CA PHE A 385 0.85 9.01 0.84
C PHE A 385 -0.50 8.38 0.46
N GLN A 386 -1.22 7.87 1.44
CA GLN A 386 -2.33 6.93 1.23
C GLN A 386 -3.45 7.43 0.29
N PRO A 387 -4.14 8.57 0.54
CA PRO A 387 -5.27 8.95 -0.32
C PRO A 387 -4.83 9.38 -1.72
N HIS A 388 -3.73 10.10 -1.84
CA HIS A 388 -3.22 10.56 -3.13
C HIS A 388 -2.65 9.42 -3.96
N GLY A 389 -1.88 8.52 -3.35
CA GLY A 389 -1.33 7.34 -4.01
C GLY A 389 -2.43 6.40 -4.49
N LEU A 390 -3.48 6.21 -3.69
CA LEU A 390 -4.64 5.41 -4.06
C LEU A 390 -5.40 6.05 -5.24
N LEU A 391 -5.63 7.37 -5.21
CA LEU A 391 -6.30 8.10 -6.28
C LEU A 391 -5.57 7.90 -7.61
N VAL A 392 -4.28 8.22 -7.64
CA VAL A 392 -3.45 8.11 -8.85
C VAL A 392 -3.35 6.65 -9.31
N GLY A 393 -3.10 5.73 -8.38
CA GLY A 393 -2.99 4.29 -8.67
C GLY A 393 -4.26 3.72 -9.28
N LEU A 394 -5.43 4.05 -8.75
CA LEU A 394 -6.72 3.61 -9.28
C LEU A 394 -7.00 4.18 -10.68
N ILE A 395 -6.78 5.48 -10.88
CA ILE A 395 -7.00 6.12 -12.18
C ILE A 395 -6.11 5.46 -13.25
N LEU A 396 -4.83 5.27 -12.97
CA LEU A 396 -3.89 4.66 -13.92
C LEU A 396 -4.22 3.20 -14.20
N ALA A 397 -4.50 2.41 -13.17
CA ALA A 397 -4.80 0.99 -13.31
C ALA A 397 -6.14 0.72 -14.00
N TRP A 398 -7.18 1.48 -13.68
CA TRP A 398 -8.47 1.35 -14.34
C TRP A 398 -8.43 1.87 -15.77
N ARG A 399 -7.71 2.96 -16.05
CA ARG A 399 -7.46 3.42 -17.42
C ARG A 399 -6.74 2.34 -18.23
N TRP A 400 -5.72 1.70 -17.65
CA TRP A 400 -5.06 0.56 -18.28
C TRP A 400 -6.05 -0.57 -18.56
N ALA A 401 -6.93 -0.92 -17.61
CA ALA A 401 -7.92 -1.98 -17.79
C ALA A 401 -8.90 -1.70 -18.93
N LEU A 402 -9.30 -0.43 -19.11
CA LEU A 402 -10.16 0.00 -20.23
C LEU A 402 -9.41 -0.04 -21.56
N ILE A 403 -8.17 0.44 -21.62
CA ILE A 403 -7.34 0.40 -22.83
C ILE A 403 -7.08 -1.05 -23.24
N ASP A 404 -6.67 -1.89 -22.30
CA ASP A 404 -6.48 -3.33 -22.53
C ASP A 404 -7.76 -4.00 -23.03
N GLN A 405 -8.91 -3.64 -22.47
CA GLN A 405 -10.19 -4.20 -22.90
C GLN A 405 -10.56 -3.83 -24.35
N ARG A 406 -10.21 -2.63 -24.79
CA ARG A 406 -10.46 -2.18 -26.17
C ARG A 406 -9.61 -2.89 -27.20
N GLN A 407 -8.42 -3.33 -26.80
CA GLN A 407 -7.47 -4.03 -27.66
C GLN A 407 -7.66 -5.54 -27.66
N ARG A 408 -8.78 -6.05 -27.10
CA ARG A 408 -9.08 -7.49 -27.05
C ARG A 408 -10.16 -7.89 -28.02
N CYS A 409 -9.97 -9.05 -28.61
CA CYS A 409 -10.98 -9.67 -29.48
C CYS A 409 -12.29 -9.87 -28.71
N PRO A 410 -13.44 -9.43 -29.25
CA PRO A 410 -14.74 -9.59 -28.57
C PRO A 410 -15.13 -11.07 -28.38
N VAL A 411 -14.71 -11.94 -29.30
CA VAL A 411 -15.09 -13.36 -29.31
C VAL A 411 -14.26 -14.18 -28.35
N CYS A 412 -12.93 -14.09 -28.38
CA CYS A 412 -12.03 -14.94 -27.55
C CYS A 412 -11.35 -14.22 -26.40
N LEU A 413 -11.52 -12.89 -26.27
CA LEU A 413 -10.90 -12.01 -25.27
C LEU A 413 -9.36 -12.02 -25.28
N ARG A 414 -8.72 -12.62 -26.28
CA ARG A 414 -7.28 -12.52 -26.46
C ARG A 414 -6.91 -11.11 -26.91
N LEU A 415 -5.74 -10.67 -26.49
CA LEU A 415 -5.16 -9.43 -26.98
C LEU A 415 -4.92 -9.55 -28.48
N LEU A 416 -5.26 -8.48 -29.20
CA LEU A 416 -5.05 -8.42 -30.64
C LEU A 416 -3.57 -8.16 -30.92
N SER A 417 -3.06 -8.82 -31.96
CA SER A 417 -1.65 -8.81 -32.35
C SER A 417 -1.50 -8.29 -33.79
N ASN A 418 -0.25 -8.23 -34.23
CA ASN A 418 0.13 -7.90 -35.60
C ASN A 418 -0.44 -6.57 -36.11
N PRO A 419 0.00 -5.45 -35.50
CA PRO A 419 -0.47 -4.13 -35.94
C PRO A 419 0.01 -3.87 -37.39
N THR A 420 -0.92 -3.61 -38.29
CA THR A 420 -0.65 -3.19 -39.66
C THR A 420 -1.10 -1.76 -39.82
N ARG A 421 -0.22 -0.86 -40.21
CA ARG A 421 -0.57 0.52 -40.55
C ARG A 421 -1.28 0.52 -41.91
N ILE A 422 -2.42 1.19 -41.93
CA ILE A 422 -3.19 1.38 -43.17
C ILE A 422 -3.27 2.88 -43.45
N GLY A 423 -3.09 3.20 -44.72
CA GLY A 423 -3.15 4.57 -45.25
C GLY A 423 -1.77 5.20 -45.44
N GLY A 424 -1.66 5.99 -46.48
CA GLY A 424 -0.51 6.85 -46.77
C GLY A 424 -0.77 8.27 -46.29
N PRO A 425 0.26 9.16 -46.17
CA PRO A 425 0.08 10.55 -45.82
C PRO A 425 -0.75 11.30 -46.90
N SER A 426 -2.06 11.24 -46.76
CA SER A 426 -2.98 12.01 -47.60
C SER A 426 -3.32 13.28 -46.84
N HIS A 427 -2.91 14.43 -47.35
CA HIS A 427 -3.23 15.72 -46.73
C HIS A 427 -4.73 16.07 -46.80
N MET A 428 -5.53 15.27 -47.51
CA MET A 428 -6.95 15.55 -47.75
C MET A 428 -7.93 14.70 -46.95
N PHE A 429 -7.51 13.53 -46.43
CA PHE A 429 -8.40 12.59 -45.71
C PHE A 429 -7.71 12.02 -44.46
N LEU A 430 -7.82 12.72 -43.35
CA LEU A 430 -7.30 12.29 -42.04
C LEU A 430 -7.93 10.98 -41.54
N GLU A 431 -9.05 10.55 -42.11
CA GLU A 431 -9.79 9.35 -41.74
C GLU A 431 -9.14 8.04 -42.20
N TRP A 432 -8.16 8.10 -43.10
CA TRP A 432 -7.54 6.93 -43.71
C TRP A 432 -6.29 6.47 -42.97
N TYR A 433 -5.95 7.16 -41.87
CA TYR A 433 -4.83 6.76 -41.00
C TYR A 433 -5.35 5.94 -39.84
N GLY A 434 -4.88 4.73 -39.73
CA GLY A 434 -5.23 3.86 -38.64
C GLY A 434 -4.30 2.66 -38.51
N THR A 435 -4.45 1.95 -37.42
CA THR A 435 -3.81 0.70 -37.20
C THR A 435 -4.86 -0.41 -37.16
N GLU A 436 -4.67 -1.45 -37.95
CA GLU A 436 -5.45 -2.68 -37.86
C GLU A 436 -4.76 -3.70 -36.97
N LEU A 437 -5.50 -4.22 -36.02
CA LEU A 437 -5.07 -5.27 -35.12
C LEU A 437 -5.85 -6.54 -35.43
N ILE A 438 -5.15 -7.65 -35.66
CA ILE A 438 -5.75 -8.93 -36.07
C ILE A 438 -5.84 -9.87 -34.86
N CYS A 439 -6.95 -10.59 -34.80
CA CYS A 439 -7.07 -11.70 -33.84
C CYS A 439 -6.26 -12.90 -34.31
N ALA A 440 -5.32 -13.37 -33.50
CA ALA A 440 -4.51 -14.57 -33.78
C ALA A 440 -5.31 -15.87 -33.98
N ARG A 441 -6.63 -15.86 -33.78
CA ARG A 441 -7.55 -16.97 -34.05
C ARG A 441 -8.47 -16.70 -35.26
N GLY A 442 -8.23 -15.66 -36.03
CA GLY A 442 -9.02 -15.35 -37.21
C GLY A 442 -10.45 -14.87 -36.99
N HIS A 443 -10.83 -14.46 -35.77
CA HIS A 443 -12.21 -14.00 -35.50
C HIS A 443 -12.56 -12.65 -36.15
N GLY A 444 -11.54 -11.81 -36.39
CA GLY A 444 -11.76 -10.48 -36.96
C GLY A 444 -10.56 -9.57 -36.77
N LEU A 445 -10.71 -8.37 -37.28
CA LEU A 445 -9.74 -7.29 -37.14
C LEU A 445 -10.39 -6.06 -36.49
N LEU A 446 -9.57 -5.29 -35.79
CA LEU A 446 -9.93 -4.07 -35.11
C LEU A 446 -9.23 -2.89 -35.81
N TYR A 447 -9.97 -2.01 -36.40
CA TYR A 447 -9.45 -0.75 -36.89
C TYR A 447 -9.42 0.29 -35.78
N VAL A 448 -8.26 0.87 -35.55
CA VAL A 448 -8.01 1.94 -34.57
C VAL A 448 -7.55 3.18 -35.33
N PRO A 449 -8.37 4.24 -35.42
CA PRO A 449 -7.97 5.46 -36.08
C PRO A 449 -6.84 6.16 -35.32
N GLU A 450 -5.88 6.75 -36.02
CA GLU A 450 -4.73 7.43 -35.42
C GLU A 450 -5.16 8.78 -34.80
N ILE A 451 -6.11 9.45 -35.40
CA ILE A 451 -6.70 10.70 -34.92
C ILE A 451 -8.19 10.50 -34.67
N PRO A 452 -8.65 10.64 -33.41
CA PRO A 452 -10.08 10.60 -33.14
C PRO A 452 -10.73 11.87 -33.64
N THR A 453 -11.40 11.78 -34.80
CA THR A 453 -12.27 12.84 -35.35
C THR A 453 -13.70 12.66 -34.82
N SER A 454 -14.45 13.75 -34.69
CA SER A 454 -15.76 13.78 -34.01
C SER A 454 -16.84 12.90 -34.64
N CYS A 455 -16.71 12.51 -35.87
CA CYS A 455 -17.68 11.70 -36.60
C CYS A 455 -17.25 10.26 -36.85
N CYS A 456 -15.96 9.92 -36.79
CA CYS A 456 -15.43 8.57 -37.12
C CYS A 456 -14.44 8.04 -36.09
N SER A 457 -14.45 8.56 -34.87
CA SER A 457 -13.43 8.32 -33.83
C SER A 457 -13.54 6.97 -33.10
N MET A 458 -14.53 6.16 -33.47
CA MET A 458 -14.70 4.89 -32.74
C MET A 458 -13.92 3.76 -33.40
N GLN A 459 -13.29 2.94 -32.52
CA GLN A 459 -12.70 1.68 -32.94
C GLN A 459 -13.77 0.79 -33.58
N ARG A 460 -13.52 0.33 -34.80
CA ARG A 460 -14.47 -0.51 -35.56
C ARG A 460 -13.95 -1.93 -35.61
N TRP A 461 -14.81 -2.88 -35.25
CA TRP A 461 -14.54 -4.30 -35.36
C TRP A 461 -15.15 -4.85 -36.63
N GLN A 462 -14.35 -5.60 -37.39
CA GLN A 462 -14.80 -6.30 -38.58
C GLN A 462 -14.56 -7.79 -38.40
N TYR A 463 -15.60 -8.59 -38.55
CA TYR A 463 -15.52 -10.04 -38.55
C TYR A 463 -14.87 -10.54 -39.83
N LEU A 464 -13.92 -11.46 -39.71
CA LEU A 464 -13.34 -12.14 -40.88
C LEU A 464 -14.26 -13.28 -41.31
N ASP A 465 -14.27 -13.56 -42.62
CA ASP A 465 -14.96 -14.72 -43.15
C ASP A 465 -14.32 -16.01 -42.60
N PRO A 466 -15.10 -17.09 -42.31
CA PRO A 466 -14.57 -18.36 -41.88
C PRO A 466 -13.48 -18.97 -42.78
N SER A 467 -13.44 -18.62 -44.06
CA SER A 467 -12.39 -19.03 -45.01
C SER A 467 -10.98 -18.59 -44.56
N TRP A 468 -10.87 -17.51 -43.79
CA TRP A 468 -9.61 -17.04 -43.22
C TRP A 468 -9.10 -17.91 -42.05
N GLY A 469 -9.97 -18.75 -41.50
CA GLY A 469 -9.59 -19.63 -40.37
C GLY A 469 -8.44 -20.58 -40.68
N SER A 470 -8.30 -21.00 -41.96
CA SER A 470 -7.22 -21.85 -42.43
C SER A 470 -5.82 -21.16 -42.40
N LEU A 471 -5.77 -19.84 -42.35
CA LEU A 471 -4.50 -19.10 -42.28
C LEU A 471 -4.00 -18.93 -40.84
N PHE A 472 -4.82 -19.27 -39.83
CA PHE A 472 -4.51 -19.08 -38.41
C PHE A 472 -4.54 -20.41 -37.62
N SER A 473 -4.64 -21.56 -38.33
CA SER A 473 -4.65 -22.91 -37.75
C SER A 473 -3.24 -23.47 -37.52
#